data_45f6813e63de457e6d603b9dddbdd452
#
_entry.id   45f6813e63de457e6d603b9dddbdd452
#
_cell.length_a   1.000
_cell.length_b   1.000
_cell.length_c   1.000
_cell.angle_alpha   90.00
_cell.angle_beta   90.00
_cell.angle_gamma   90.00
#
_symmetry.space_group_name_H-M   'P 1'
#
loop_
_entity.id
_entity.type
_entity.pdbx_description
1 polymer ?
#
loop_
_entity_poly.entity_id
_entity_poly.type
_entity_poly.pdbx_seq_one_letter_code
_entity_poly.pdbx_strand_id
1 'polypeptide(L)'
;MTDILRWLFDAKIEFAGGGFLLWREVLGNLFGLLSALGGMRRKVWAWPVGIIGNALLFTVFLGTVFGAPNPVNLLGQASRQIMFIVVSIYGWYRWRQAQKASVDGDQAAVEPNWASWPARIGLLVALFGGTALLTPLFKLLGSYEPVWADAWIFMGSLLATYGMAKGWVEFWLIWVAVDIVGVPLLFSAGYYASALMYIFYGIFTLIGFFVWWRVKRQAGQKLSVETGFPDPTVTVKK
;
A
#
# COMPACT_ATOMS: atom_id res chain seq x y z
N MET A 1 -3.46 -32.99 -4.98
CA MET A 1 -3.74 -31.54 -4.83
C MET A 1 -3.55 -31.07 -3.37
N THR A 2 -3.92 -31.86 -2.39
CA THR A 2 -3.69 -31.60 -0.95
C THR A 2 -2.21 -31.48 -0.58
N ASP A 3 -1.33 -32.29 -1.19
CA ASP A 3 0.11 -32.33 -0.83
C ASP A 3 0.87 -31.08 -1.32
N ILE A 4 0.52 -30.55 -2.48
CA ILE A 4 1.14 -29.31 -3.01
C ILE A 4 0.72 -28.11 -2.16
N LEU A 5 -0.56 -28.04 -1.76
CA LEU A 5 -1.04 -26.97 -0.88
C LEU A 5 -0.38 -27.05 0.50
N ARG A 6 -0.27 -28.27 1.05
CA ARG A 6 0.39 -28.51 2.32
C ARG A 6 1.87 -28.14 2.25
N TRP A 7 2.57 -28.55 1.18
CA TRP A 7 3.95 -28.16 0.93
C TRP A 7 4.11 -26.64 0.84
N LEU A 8 3.23 -25.94 0.10
CA LEU A 8 3.28 -24.49 -0.02
C LEU A 8 3.06 -23.79 1.34
N PHE A 9 2.24 -24.36 2.21
CA PHE A 9 1.96 -23.83 3.54
C PHE A 9 3.12 -24.07 4.52
N ASP A 10 3.80 -25.21 4.44
CA ASP A 10 4.84 -25.65 5.40
C ASP A 10 6.26 -25.39 4.89
N ALA A 11 6.42 -25.09 3.60
CA ALA A 11 7.73 -24.90 3.00
C ALA A 11 8.45 -23.68 3.59
N LYS A 12 9.66 -23.90 4.06
CA LYS A 12 10.53 -22.89 4.67
C LYS A 12 11.94 -22.96 4.09
N ILE A 13 12.59 -21.82 4.04
CA ILE A 13 14.02 -21.68 3.75
C ILE A 13 14.71 -21.55 5.10
N GLU A 14 15.58 -22.48 5.44
CA GLU A 14 16.36 -22.43 6.68
C GLU A 14 17.71 -21.77 6.43
N PHE A 15 18.13 -20.90 7.35
CA PHE A 15 19.42 -20.23 7.31
C PHE A 15 20.41 -20.88 8.30
N ALA A 16 21.69 -20.81 8.01
CA ALA A 16 22.77 -21.38 8.78
C ALA A 16 22.88 -20.87 10.25
N GLY A 17 22.04 -19.93 10.67
CA GLY A 17 21.95 -19.40 12.05
C GLY A 17 20.69 -19.82 12.81
N GLY A 18 19.92 -20.81 12.33
CA GLY A 18 18.67 -21.27 12.97
C GLY A 18 17.43 -20.42 12.68
N GLY A 19 17.56 -19.38 11.85
CA GLY A 19 16.42 -18.62 11.33
C GLY A 19 15.79 -19.32 10.13
N PHE A 20 14.51 -19.09 9.91
CA PHE A 20 13.82 -19.57 8.72
C PHE A 20 12.92 -18.48 8.10
N LEU A 21 12.65 -18.60 6.82
CA LEU A 21 11.73 -17.77 6.07
C LEU A 21 10.66 -18.65 5.43
N LEU A 22 9.40 -18.31 5.63
CA LEU A 22 8.30 -19.05 5.02
C LEU A 22 8.16 -18.69 3.55
N TRP A 23 7.98 -19.65 2.66
CA TRP A 23 7.71 -19.38 1.25
C TRP A 23 6.45 -18.50 1.05
N ARG A 24 5.44 -18.67 1.91
CA ARG A 24 4.24 -17.80 1.93
C ARG A 24 4.57 -16.34 2.15
N GLU A 25 5.56 -16.08 3.01
CA GLU A 25 6.03 -14.72 3.29
C GLU A 25 6.78 -14.13 2.08
N VAL A 26 7.68 -14.93 1.48
CA VAL A 26 8.40 -14.52 0.27
C VAL A 26 7.43 -14.23 -0.87
N LEU A 27 6.52 -15.16 -1.15
CA LEU A 27 5.53 -14.98 -2.21
C LEU A 27 4.56 -13.83 -1.91
N GLY A 28 4.11 -13.69 -0.67
CA GLY A 28 3.24 -12.58 -0.27
C GLY A 28 3.89 -11.22 -0.51
N ASN A 29 5.15 -11.05 -0.13
CA ASN A 29 5.92 -9.83 -0.39
C ASN A 29 6.20 -9.62 -1.88
N LEU A 30 6.50 -10.68 -2.63
CA LEU A 30 6.68 -10.61 -4.09
C LEU A 30 5.40 -10.15 -4.79
N PHE A 31 4.24 -10.72 -4.44
CA PHE A 31 2.94 -10.27 -4.95
C PHE A 31 2.64 -8.83 -4.54
N GLY A 32 3.01 -8.41 -3.33
CA GLY A 32 2.92 -7.02 -2.89
C GLY A 32 3.73 -6.08 -3.77
N LEU A 33 4.98 -6.43 -4.06
CA LEU A 33 5.85 -5.66 -4.96
C LEU A 33 5.30 -5.60 -6.39
N LEU A 34 4.86 -6.72 -6.94
CA LEU A 34 4.23 -6.78 -8.26
C LEU A 34 2.97 -5.92 -8.31
N SER A 35 2.14 -5.96 -7.26
CA SER A 35 0.96 -5.10 -7.13
C SER A 35 1.34 -3.62 -7.14
N ALA A 36 2.37 -3.22 -6.39
CA ALA A 36 2.85 -1.85 -6.37
C ALA A 36 3.38 -1.38 -7.74
N LEU A 37 4.13 -2.24 -8.46
CA LEU A 37 4.59 -1.98 -9.83
C LEU A 37 3.41 -1.83 -10.81
N GLY A 38 2.41 -2.70 -10.70
CA GLY A 38 1.18 -2.61 -11.48
C GLY A 38 0.39 -1.34 -11.19
N GLY A 39 0.32 -0.95 -9.93
CA GLY A 39 -0.31 0.31 -9.47
C GLY A 39 0.41 1.53 -10.02
N MET A 40 1.74 1.56 -9.99
CA MET A 40 2.54 2.62 -10.60
C MET A 40 2.24 2.76 -12.10
N ARG A 41 2.05 1.62 -12.81
CA ARG A 41 1.68 1.56 -14.22
C ARG A 41 0.18 1.69 -14.47
N ARG A 42 -0.61 1.92 -13.44
CA ARG A 42 -2.08 2.09 -13.47
C ARG A 42 -2.81 0.90 -14.10
N LYS A 43 -2.31 -0.32 -13.90
CA LYS A 43 -2.89 -1.54 -14.45
C LYS A 43 -3.88 -2.17 -13.46
N VAL A 44 -5.07 -2.56 -13.96
CA VAL A 44 -6.14 -3.16 -13.12
C VAL A 44 -5.69 -4.42 -12.40
N TRP A 45 -4.82 -5.22 -13.01
CA TRP A 45 -4.32 -6.47 -12.43
C TRP A 45 -3.52 -6.28 -11.12
N ALA A 46 -3.06 -5.05 -10.86
CA ALA A 46 -2.38 -4.72 -9.60
C ALA A 46 -3.22 -5.10 -8.36
N TRP A 47 -4.51 -4.87 -8.43
CA TRP A 47 -5.43 -5.12 -7.32
C TRP A 47 -5.58 -6.60 -6.96
N PRO A 48 -5.98 -7.52 -7.87
CA PRO A 48 -6.08 -8.94 -7.53
C PRO A 48 -4.73 -9.55 -7.14
N VAL A 49 -3.62 -9.11 -7.73
CA VAL A 49 -2.27 -9.53 -7.32
C VAL A 49 -1.98 -9.11 -5.88
N GLY A 50 -2.31 -7.87 -5.51
CA GLY A 50 -2.20 -7.37 -4.13
C GLY A 50 -3.09 -8.15 -3.15
N ILE A 51 -4.32 -8.49 -3.53
CA ILE A 51 -5.23 -9.30 -2.71
C ILE A 51 -4.60 -10.67 -2.40
N ILE A 52 -4.03 -11.33 -3.41
CA ILE A 52 -3.34 -12.63 -3.22
C ILE A 52 -2.17 -12.48 -2.25
N GLY A 53 -1.32 -11.46 -2.45
CA GLY A 53 -0.19 -11.19 -1.58
C GLY A 53 -0.61 -10.95 -0.12
N ASN A 54 -1.62 -10.11 0.09
CA ASN A 54 -2.14 -9.84 1.43
C ASN A 54 -2.81 -11.07 2.07
N ALA A 55 -3.49 -11.92 1.31
CA ALA A 55 -4.05 -13.17 1.82
C ALA A 55 -2.96 -14.14 2.28
N LEU A 56 -1.86 -14.26 1.53
CA LEU A 56 -0.71 -15.06 1.94
C LEU A 56 -0.08 -14.52 3.22
N LEU A 57 0.18 -13.20 3.31
CA LEU A 57 0.75 -12.56 4.49
C LEU A 57 -0.18 -12.66 5.71
N PHE A 58 -1.49 -12.59 5.52
CA PHE A 58 -2.47 -12.82 6.58
C PHE A 58 -2.27 -14.20 7.24
N THR A 59 -2.08 -15.25 6.44
CA THR A 59 -1.83 -16.60 6.96
C THR A 59 -0.48 -16.72 7.68
N VAL A 60 0.50 -15.90 7.31
CA VAL A 60 1.81 -15.84 7.99
C VAL A 60 1.66 -15.18 9.36
N PHE A 61 0.96 -14.05 9.43
CA PHE A 61 0.80 -13.28 10.68
C PHE A 61 -0.14 -13.93 11.70
N LEU A 62 -0.97 -14.90 11.28
CA LEU A 62 -1.76 -15.77 12.17
C LEU A 62 -1.12 -17.18 12.25
N GLY A 63 0.15 -17.23 12.55
CA GLY A 63 0.95 -18.45 12.51
C GLY A 63 0.36 -19.62 13.32
N THR A 64 -0.19 -19.38 14.53
CA THR A 64 -0.83 -20.43 15.35
C THR A 64 -2.07 -21.02 14.68
N VAL A 65 -2.87 -20.18 14.01
CA VAL A 65 -4.11 -20.63 13.37
C VAL A 65 -3.84 -21.46 12.12
N PHE A 66 -2.79 -21.09 11.38
CA PHE A 66 -2.43 -21.71 10.10
C PHE A 66 -1.25 -22.68 10.18
N GLY A 67 -0.91 -23.14 11.39
CA GLY A 67 0.12 -24.15 11.59
C GLY A 67 1.51 -23.73 11.15
N ALA A 68 1.85 -22.42 11.25
CA ALA A 68 3.20 -21.97 10.94
C ALA A 68 4.20 -22.52 11.94
N PRO A 69 5.45 -22.80 11.52
CA PRO A 69 6.52 -23.28 12.40
C PRO A 69 6.85 -22.32 13.56
N ASN A 70 6.52 -21.05 13.40
CA ASN A 70 6.61 -20.04 14.46
C ASN A 70 5.19 -19.72 14.97
N PRO A 71 4.80 -20.23 16.16
CA PRO A 71 3.44 -20.10 16.68
C PRO A 71 3.18 -18.72 17.30
N VAL A 72 3.46 -17.64 16.58
CA VAL A 72 3.19 -16.28 17.02
C VAL A 72 2.05 -15.68 16.20
N ASN A 73 1.06 -15.09 16.88
CA ASN A 73 0.01 -14.33 16.23
C ASN A 73 0.30 -12.84 16.33
N LEU A 74 0.53 -12.20 15.19
CA LEU A 74 0.69 -10.77 15.05
C LEU A 74 -0.65 -10.15 14.60
N LEU A 75 -1.58 -9.99 15.54
CA LEU A 75 -2.96 -9.56 15.25
C LEU A 75 -3.04 -8.20 14.55
N GLY A 76 -2.21 -7.23 14.94
CA GLY A 76 -2.14 -5.92 14.28
C GLY A 76 -1.71 -6.04 12.80
N GLN A 77 -0.69 -6.86 12.52
CA GLN A 77 -0.24 -7.12 11.15
C GLN A 77 -1.30 -7.88 10.34
N ALA A 78 -1.95 -8.90 10.95
CA ALA A 78 -3.02 -9.64 10.30
C ALA A 78 -4.23 -8.74 9.98
N SER A 79 -4.65 -7.89 10.92
CA SER A 79 -5.73 -6.91 10.71
C SER A 79 -5.43 -5.95 9.57
N ARG A 80 -4.17 -5.51 9.43
CA ARG A 80 -3.72 -4.67 8.32
C ARG A 80 -3.86 -5.39 6.97
N GLN A 81 -3.61 -6.70 6.89
CA GLN A 81 -3.81 -7.45 5.65
C GLN A 81 -5.29 -7.52 5.26
N ILE A 82 -6.19 -7.71 6.23
CA ILE A 82 -7.65 -7.66 5.97
C ILE A 82 -8.03 -6.29 5.44
N MET A 83 -7.57 -5.21 6.07
CA MET A 83 -7.81 -3.85 5.61
C MET A 83 -7.35 -3.66 4.16
N PHE A 84 -6.14 -4.11 3.81
CA PHE A 84 -5.63 -4.03 2.44
C PHE A 84 -6.49 -4.82 1.46
N ILE A 85 -6.96 -6.03 1.80
CA ILE A 85 -7.84 -6.83 0.96
C ILE A 85 -9.14 -6.09 0.69
N VAL A 86 -9.79 -5.55 1.72
CA VAL A 86 -11.08 -4.83 1.59
C VAL A 86 -10.94 -3.61 0.69
N VAL A 87 -9.91 -2.78 0.92
CA VAL A 87 -9.68 -1.58 0.09
C VAL A 87 -9.25 -1.96 -1.33
N SER A 88 -8.49 -3.06 -1.49
CA SER A 88 -8.11 -3.56 -2.81
C SER A 88 -9.29 -4.06 -3.63
N ILE A 89 -10.28 -4.71 -3.02
CA ILE A 89 -11.53 -5.10 -3.70
C ILE A 89 -12.27 -3.85 -4.21
N TYR A 90 -12.38 -2.82 -3.38
CA TYR A 90 -12.97 -1.54 -3.79
C TYR A 90 -12.17 -0.88 -4.92
N GLY A 91 -10.85 -0.83 -4.83
CA GLY A 91 -9.96 -0.29 -5.86
C GLY A 91 -10.05 -1.05 -7.18
N TRP A 92 -10.09 -2.39 -7.12
CA TRP A 92 -10.28 -3.24 -8.29
C TRP A 92 -11.59 -2.94 -9.02
N TYR A 93 -12.70 -2.88 -8.26
CA TYR A 93 -14.01 -2.52 -8.81
C TYR A 93 -13.97 -1.15 -9.51
N ARG A 94 -13.44 -0.14 -8.83
CA ARG A 94 -13.32 1.23 -9.36
C ARG A 94 -12.49 1.30 -10.64
N TRP A 95 -11.30 0.72 -10.64
CA TRP A 95 -10.39 0.76 -11.79
C TRP A 95 -10.94 -0.05 -12.96
N ARG A 96 -11.60 -1.18 -12.69
CA ARG A 96 -12.25 -1.98 -13.74
C ARG A 96 -13.40 -1.22 -14.41
N GLN A 97 -14.18 -0.47 -13.64
CA GLN A 97 -15.22 0.40 -14.21
C GLN A 97 -14.62 1.53 -15.08
N ALA A 98 -13.59 2.22 -14.58
CA ALA A 98 -12.92 3.28 -15.32
C ALA A 98 -12.30 2.74 -16.63
N GLN A 99 -11.68 1.57 -16.62
CA GLN A 99 -11.14 0.93 -17.81
C GLN A 99 -12.21 0.60 -18.86
N LYS A 100 -13.38 0.11 -18.43
CA LYS A 100 -14.49 -0.19 -19.34
C LYS A 100 -15.12 1.07 -19.95
N ALA A 101 -15.03 2.20 -19.28
CA ALA A 101 -15.56 3.48 -19.77
C ALA A 101 -14.57 4.22 -20.71
N SER A 102 -13.30 3.79 -20.77
CA SER A 102 -12.30 4.36 -21.68
C SER A 102 -12.45 3.81 -23.10
N VAL A 103 -12.34 4.68 -24.09
CA VAL A 103 -12.49 4.34 -25.53
C VAL A 103 -11.35 3.41 -26.01
N ASP A 104 -10.17 3.54 -25.42
CA ASP A 104 -8.98 2.72 -25.70
C ASP A 104 -8.78 1.66 -24.60
N GLY A 105 -9.50 0.56 -24.68
CA GLY A 105 -9.58 -0.50 -23.66
C GLY A 105 -8.25 -1.13 -23.18
N ASP A 106 -7.10 -0.80 -23.78
CA ASP A 106 -5.77 -1.32 -23.40
C ASP A 106 -4.89 -0.31 -22.67
N GLN A 107 -5.39 0.89 -22.38
CA GLN A 107 -4.65 1.94 -21.69
C GLN A 107 -4.75 1.81 -20.16
N ALA A 108 -4.04 2.71 -19.46
CA ALA A 108 -4.03 2.75 -18.02
C ALA A 108 -5.44 2.96 -17.45
N ALA A 109 -5.82 2.12 -16.47
CA ALA A 109 -7.18 2.04 -15.94
C ALA A 109 -7.70 3.32 -15.27
N VAL A 110 -6.80 4.21 -14.87
CA VAL A 110 -7.17 5.46 -14.18
C VAL A 110 -6.25 6.59 -14.61
N GLU A 111 -6.82 7.78 -14.79
CA GLU A 111 -6.03 8.99 -14.95
C GLU A 111 -5.70 9.59 -13.58
N PRO A 112 -4.40 9.88 -13.32
CA PRO A 112 -4.01 10.52 -12.08
C PRO A 112 -4.67 11.90 -11.94
N ASN A 113 -5.28 12.14 -10.80
CA ASN A 113 -5.91 13.41 -10.46
C ASN A 113 -5.46 13.87 -9.08
N TRP A 114 -5.40 15.18 -8.88
CA TRP A 114 -5.26 15.73 -7.54
C TRP A 114 -6.60 15.66 -6.80
N ALA A 115 -6.57 15.29 -5.53
CA ALA A 115 -7.75 15.34 -4.69
C ALA A 115 -8.25 16.79 -4.55
N SER A 116 -9.56 16.97 -4.42
CA SER A 116 -10.13 18.26 -4.10
C SER A 116 -9.69 18.78 -2.72
N TRP A 117 -9.71 20.09 -2.50
CA TRP A 117 -9.34 20.65 -1.19
C TRP A 117 -10.10 20.04 -0.01
N PRO A 118 -11.45 19.85 -0.08
CA PRO A 118 -12.17 19.15 1.01
C PRO A 118 -11.67 17.71 1.21
N ALA A 119 -11.36 16.99 0.13
CA ALA A 119 -10.82 15.64 0.24
C ALA A 119 -9.44 15.61 0.90
N ARG A 120 -8.55 16.57 0.57
CA ARG A 120 -7.23 16.70 1.24
C ARG A 120 -7.36 16.99 2.73
N ILE A 121 -8.25 17.93 3.09
CA ILE A 121 -8.55 18.20 4.50
C ILE A 121 -9.10 16.94 5.17
N GLY A 122 -10.03 16.24 4.52
CA GLY A 122 -10.56 14.98 5.00
C GLY A 122 -9.49 13.91 5.22
N LEU A 123 -8.53 13.78 4.31
CA LEU A 123 -7.38 12.87 4.44
C LEU A 123 -6.52 13.22 5.66
N LEU A 124 -6.21 14.51 5.88
CA LEU A 124 -5.44 14.95 7.03
C LEU A 124 -6.20 14.71 8.34
N VAL A 125 -7.48 15.09 8.40
CA VAL A 125 -8.33 14.87 9.58
C VAL A 125 -8.44 13.37 9.87
N ALA A 126 -8.63 12.53 8.85
CA ALA A 126 -8.70 11.08 9.02
C ALA A 126 -7.35 10.50 9.47
N LEU A 127 -6.23 10.99 8.96
CA LEU A 127 -4.90 10.52 9.35
C LEU A 127 -4.62 10.83 10.82
N PHE A 128 -4.72 12.10 11.21
CA PHE A 128 -4.43 12.51 12.60
C PHE A 128 -5.50 12.03 13.58
N GLY A 129 -6.79 12.20 13.26
CA GLY A 129 -7.90 11.78 14.09
C GLY A 129 -8.00 10.27 14.23
N GLY A 130 -7.83 9.54 13.14
CA GLY A 130 -7.79 8.08 13.14
C GLY A 130 -6.60 7.53 13.94
N THR A 131 -5.41 8.14 13.78
CA THR A 131 -4.24 7.79 14.60
C THR A 131 -4.52 8.00 16.08
N ALA A 132 -5.06 9.15 16.47
CA ALA A 132 -5.41 9.43 17.86
C ALA A 132 -6.46 8.46 18.42
N LEU A 133 -7.45 8.09 17.61
CA LEU A 133 -8.51 7.14 17.98
C LEU A 133 -7.98 5.70 18.11
N LEU A 134 -7.11 5.27 17.21
CA LEU A 134 -6.57 3.90 17.21
C LEU A 134 -5.44 3.69 18.22
N THR A 135 -4.73 4.74 18.63
CA THR A 135 -3.63 4.62 19.59
C THR A 135 -4.03 3.91 20.89
N PRO A 136 -5.14 4.29 21.60
CA PRO A 136 -5.55 3.60 22.82
C PRO A 136 -5.95 2.13 22.53
N LEU A 137 -6.59 1.85 21.40
CA LEU A 137 -6.92 0.48 21.01
C LEU A 137 -5.68 -0.37 20.80
N PHE A 138 -4.68 0.15 20.07
CA PHE A 138 -3.42 -0.55 19.82
C PHE A 138 -2.62 -0.74 21.11
N LYS A 139 -2.68 0.22 22.03
CA LYS A 139 -2.10 0.07 23.37
C LYS A 139 -2.73 -1.09 24.14
N LEU A 140 -4.06 -1.23 24.09
CA LEU A 140 -4.78 -2.37 24.70
C LEU A 140 -4.40 -3.72 24.06
N LEU A 141 -4.06 -3.72 22.77
CA LEU A 141 -3.61 -4.92 22.03
C LEU A 141 -2.12 -5.24 22.24
N GLY A 142 -1.38 -4.43 23.02
CA GLY A 142 0.02 -4.65 23.34
C GLY A 142 0.98 -4.28 22.21
N SER A 143 0.64 -3.29 21.38
CA SER A 143 1.55 -2.76 20.35
C SER A 143 2.80 -2.14 20.96
N TYR A 144 3.91 -2.20 20.19
CA TYR A 144 5.22 -1.68 20.59
C TYR A 144 5.19 -0.14 20.74
N GLU A 145 5.89 0.37 21.75
CA GLU A 145 6.01 1.81 21.98
C GLU A 145 7.02 2.47 20.98
N PRO A 146 6.75 3.68 20.46
CA PRO A 146 5.57 4.49 20.74
C PRO A 146 4.32 4.04 19.94
N VAL A 147 3.27 3.63 20.63
CA VAL A 147 2.05 3.03 20.04
C VAL A 147 1.39 3.90 18.97
N TRP A 148 1.46 5.23 19.11
CA TRP A 148 0.91 6.15 18.10
C TRP A 148 1.55 5.94 16.70
N ALA A 149 2.81 5.51 16.66
CA ALA A 149 3.49 5.28 15.38
C ALA A 149 2.90 4.07 14.65
N ASP A 150 2.55 2.98 15.35
CA ASP A 150 1.87 1.83 14.75
C ASP A 150 0.46 2.20 14.25
N ALA A 151 -0.28 2.99 15.02
CA ALA A 151 -1.58 3.54 14.61
C ALA A 151 -1.46 4.47 13.38
N TRP A 152 -0.41 5.30 13.33
CA TRP A 152 -0.11 6.14 12.18
C TRP A 152 0.16 5.32 10.91
N ILE A 153 1.00 4.29 11.03
CA ILE A 153 1.31 3.39 9.92
C ILE A 153 0.03 2.72 9.41
N PHE A 154 -0.84 2.26 10.31
CA PHE A 154 -2.12 1.65 9.93
C PHE A 154 -3.02 2.63 9.20
N MET A 155 -3.27 3.81 9.78
CA MET A 155 -4.14 4.83 9.17
C MET A 155 -3.58 5.36 7.87
N GLY A 156 -2.29 5.65 7.82
CA GLY A 156 -1.62 6.08 6.61
C GLY A 156 -1.73 5.05 5.49
N SER A 157 -1.51 3.77 5.80
CA SER A 157 -1.66 2.66 4.84
C SER A 157 -3.09 2.55 4.29
N LEU A 158 -4.10 2.69 5.16
CA LEU A 158 -5.51 2.71 4.77
C LEU A 158 -5.80 3.87 3.80
N LEU A 159 -5.40 5.08 4.16
CA LEU A 159 -5.68 6.27 3.38
C LEU A 159 -4.90 6.31 2.07
N ALA A 160 -3.66 5.83 2.07
CA ALA A 160 -2.85 5.70 0.86
C ALA A 160 -3.49 4.71 -0.12
N THR A 161 -3.88 3.51 0.33
CA THR A 161 -4.53 2.51 -0.53
C THR A 161 -5.88 3.01 -1.04
N TYR A 162 -6.66 3.71 -0.20
CA TYR A 162 -7.90 4.36 -0.62
C TYR A 162 -7.65 5.46 -1.66
N GLY A 163 -6.65 6.32 -1.45
CA GLY A 163 -6.26 7.37 -2.40
C GLY A 163 -5.83 6.79 -3.75
N MET A 164 -5.09 5.67 -3.76
CA MET A 164 -4.77 4.92 -4.96
C MET A 164 -6.04 4.44 -5.68
N ALA A 165 -7.01 3.87 -4.96
CA ALA A 165 -8.29 3.44 -5.53
C ALA A 165 -9.07 4.59 -6.15
N LYS A 166 -8.95 5.81 -5.63
CA LYS A 166 -9.54 7.05 -6.19
C LYS A 166 -8.74 7.62 -7.36
N GLY A 167 -7.50 7.18 -7.59
CA GLY A 167 -6.60 7.75 -8.58
C GLY A 167 -5.98 9.09 -8.17
N TRP A 168 -5.93 9.39 -6.85
CA TRP A 168 -5.34 10.63 -6.35
C TRP A 168 -3.83 10.55 -6.27
N VAL A 169 -3.12 11.55 -6.77
CA VAL A 169 -1.64 11.58 -6.74
C VAL A 169 -1.10 11.65 -5.31
N GLU A 170 -1.86 12.23 -4.40
CA GLU A 170 -1.51 12.37 -2.99
C GLU A 170 -1.25 11.04 -2.27
N PHE A 171 -1.78 9.93 -2.74
CA PHE A 171 -1.58 8.65 -2.07
C PHE A 171 -0.10 8.25 -1.95
N TRP A 172 0.71 8.65 -2.93
CA TRP A 172 2.16 8.44 -2.88
C TRP A 172 2.81 9.19 -1.73
N LEU A 173 2.37 10.45 -1.49
CA LEU A 173 2.87 11.27 -0.40
C LEU A 173 2.43 10.73 0.97
N ILE A 174 1.25 10.12 1.05
CA ILE A 174 0.79 9.46 2.28
C ILE A 174 1.69 8.25 2.59
N TRP A 175 2.09 7.46 1.58
CA TRP A 175 3.07 6.39 1.78
C TRP A 175 4.42 6.92 2.27
N VAL A 176 4.91 8.03 1.71
CA VAL A 176 6.14 8.68 2.22
C VAL A 176 5.99 9.07 3.70
N ALA A 177 4.83 9.61 4.09
CA ALA A 177 4.56 9.95 5.49
C ALA A 177 4.50 8.71 6.40
N VAL A 178 4.02 7.57 5.89
CA VAL A 178 4.07 6.27 6.59
C VAL A 178 5.51 5.82 6.79
N ASP A 179 6.34 5.91 5.75
CA ASP A 179 7.73 5.46 5.79
C ASP A 179 8.60 6.34 6.70
N ILE A 180 8.37 7.65 6.74
CA ILE A 180 9.07 8.59 7.65
C ILE A 180 8.88 8.19 9.12
N VAL A 181 7.70 7.70 9.48
CA VAL A 181 7.41 7.23 10.85
C VAL A 181 7.80 5.77 11.02
N GLY A 182 7.57 4.94 10.01
CA GLY A 182 7.79 3.49 10.08
C GLY A 182 9.27 3.12 10.15
N VAL A 183 10.14 3.80 9.41
CA VAL A 183 11.59 3.50 9.42
C VAL A 183 12.20 3.68 10.82
N PRO A 184 12.05 4.83 11.51
CA PRO A 184 12.57 4.99 12.87
C PRO A 184 11.96 4.01 13.87
N LEU A 185 10.64 3.74 13.76
CA LEU A 185 9.97 2.78 14.64
C LEU A 185 10.59 1.38 14.52
N LEU A 186 10.78 0.90 13.29
CA LEU A 186 11.35 -0.43 13.04
C LEU A 186 12.81 -0.53 13.50
N PHE A 187 13.62 0.53 13.31
CA PHE A 187 14.96 0.57 13.83
C PHE A 187 14.99 0.52 15.37
N SER A 188 14.14 1.30 16.04
CA SER A 188 14.06 1.31 17.51
C SER A 188 13.58 -0.01 18.09
N ALA A 189 12.72 -0.73 17.35
CA ALA A 189 12.23 -2.05 17.72
C ALA A 189 13.20 -3.21 17.36
N GLY A 190 14.36 -2.93 16.74
CA GLY A 190 15.35 -3.93 16.33
C GLY A 190 15.01 -4.69 15.05
N TYR A 191 13.98 -4.29 14.31
CA TYR A 191 13.57 -4.92 13.03
C TYR A 191 14.33 -4.30 11.84
N TYR A 192 15.66 -4.47 11.82
CA TYR A 192 16.54 -3.84 10.82
C TYR A 192 16.21 -4.23 9.38
N ALA A 193 15.91 -5.51 9.12
CA ALA A 193 15.53 -5.97 7.78
C ALA A 193 14.25 -5.30 7.29
N SER A 194 13.23 -5.19 8.15
CA SER A 194 11.98 -4.50 7.85
C SER A 194 12.19 -3.00 7.65
N ALA A 195 13.06 -2.37 8.46
CA ALA A 195 13.40 -0.96 8.29
C ALA A 195 14.06 -0.68 6.93
N LEU A 196 14.99 -1.53 6.50
CA LEU A 196 15.60 -1.44 5.16
C LEU A 196 14.57 -1.63 4.04
N MET A 197 13.61 -2.56 4.20
CA MET A 197 12.50 -2.72 3.25
C MET A 197 11.62 -1.48 3.18
N TYR A 198 11.33 -0.81 4.29
CA TYR A 198 10.59 0.46 4.30
C TYR A 198 11.36 1.57 3.58
N ILE A 199 12.68 1.66 3.75
CA ILE A 199 13.51 2.60 2.98
C ILE A 199 13.41 2.29 1.49
N PHE A 200 13.49 1.03 1.08
CA PHE A 200 13.31 0.60 -0.30
C PHE A 200 11.94 1.01 -0.84
N TYR A 201 10.85 0.73 -0.09
CA TYR A 201 9.51 1.16 -0.47
C TYR A 201 9.37 2.68 -0.49
N GLY A 202 10.01 3.43 0.41
CA GLY A 202 10.03 4.89 0.41
C GLY A 202 10.63 5.46 -0.87
N ILE A 203 11.76 4.91 -1.34
CA ILE A 203 12.35 5.28 -2.64
C ILE A 203 11.38 4.94 -3.78
N PHE A 204 10.77 3.74 -3.74
CA PHE A 204 9.81 3.30 -4.73
C PHE A 204 8.58 4.22 -4.79
N THR A 205 8.05 4.64 -3.64
CA THR A 205 6.90 5.55 -3.56
C THR A 205 7.23 6.94 -4.10
N LEU A 206 8.43 7.45 -3.87
CA LEU A 206 8.89 8.70 -4.48
C LEU A 206 8.97 8.61 -6.00
N ILE A 207 9.50 7.50 -6.55
CA ILE A 207 9.51 7.27 -7.99
C ILE A 207 8.08 7.22 -8.53
N GLY A 208 7.19 6.50 -7.86
CA GLY A 208 5.77 6.39 -8.21
C GLY A 208 5.07 7.75 -8.24
N PHE A 209 5.35 8.60 -7.25
CA PHE A 209 4.86 9.96 -7.20
C PHE A 209 5.27 10.76 -8.45
N PHE A 210 6.55 10.76 -8.81
CA PHE A 210 7.03 11.49 -9.98
C PHE A 210 6.47 10.94 -11.29
N VAL A 211 6.28 9.62 -11.40
CA VAL A 211 5.63 8.98 -12.57
C VAL A 211 4.20 9.50 -12.71
N TRP A 212 3.39 9.43 -11.65
CA TRP A 212 1.99 9.87 -11.68
C TRP A 212 1.86 11.39 -11.86
N TRP A 213 2.72 12.16 -11.23
CA TRP A 213 2.77 13.61 -11.40
C TRP A 213 3.07 14.02 -12.84
N ARG A 214 4.05 13.37 -13.50
CA ARG A 214 4.36 13.60 -14.92
C ARG A 214 3.18 13.29 -15.82
N VAL A 215 2.52 12.14 -15.62
CA VAL A 215 1.33 11.76 -16.38
C VAL A 215 0.24 12.81 -16.25
N LYS A 216 -0.05 13.25 -15.02
CA LYS A 216 -1.05 14.31 -14.79
C LYS A 216 -0.69 15.62 -15.47
N ARG A 217 0.57 16.01 -15.42
CA ARG A 217 1.04 17.24 -16.07
C ARG A 217 0.93 17.17 -17.59
N GLN A 218 1.27 16.01 -18.20
CA GLN A 218 1.15 15.82 -19.64
C GLN A 218 -0.30 15.83 -20.11
N ALA A 219 -1.24 15.27 -19.34
CA ALA A 219 -2.66 15.31 -19.64
C ALA A 219 -3.19 16.75 -19.63
N GLY A 220 -2.78 17.59 -18.66
CA GLY A 220 -3.14 19.00 -18.61
C GLY A 220 -2.60 19.79 -19.82
N GLN A 221 -1.35 19.53 -20.23
CA GLN A 221 -0.75 20.19 -21.40
C GLN A 221 -1.47 19.84 -22.70
N LYS A 222 -1.85 18.58 -22.91
CA LYS A 222 -2.63 18.18 -24.09
C LYS A 222 -3.97 18.90 -24.15
N LEU A 223 -4.68 18.97 -23.02
CA LEU A 223 -5.97 19.64 -22.94
C LEU A 223 -5.86 21.14 -23.24
N SER A 224 -4.81 21.81 -22.74
CA SER A 224 -4.60 23.26 -23.02
C SER A 224 -4.27 23.54 -24.48
N VAL A 225 -3.57 22.63 -25.17
CA VAL A 225 -3.30 22.73 -26.61
C VAL A 225 -4.59 22.54 -27.42
N GLU A 226 -5.43 21.57 -27.06
CA GLU A 226 -6.67 21.27 -27.78
C GLU A 226 -7.76 22.33 -27.57
N THR A 227 -7.83 22.93 -26.37
CA THR A 227 -8.88 23.89 -26.00
C THR A 227 -8.47 25.36 -26.18
N GLY A 228 -7.18 25.65 -26.38
CA GLY A 228 -6.65 27.03 -26.43
C GLY A 228 -6.67 27.76 -25.08
N PHE A 229 -7.13 27.11 -23.97
CA PHE A 229 -7.14 27.70 -22.64
C PHE A 229 -5.96 27.23 -21.82
N PRO A 230 -5.26 28.13 -21.07
CA PRO A 230 -4.16 27.72 -20.21
C PRO A 230 -4.66 26.83 -19.08
N ASP A 231 -3.90 25.76 -18.78
CA ASP A 231 -4.15 24.88 -17.63
C ASP A 231 -4.10 25.70 -16.32
N PRO A 232 -5.19 25.77 -15.54
CA PRO A 232 -5.22 26.54 -14.30
C PRO A 232 -4.26 26.01 -13.23
N THR A 233 -3.66 24.83 -13.44
CA THR A 233 -2.68 24.23 -12.51
C THR A 233 -1.21 24.57 -12.87
N VAL A 234 -0.98 25.18 -14.03
CA VAL A 234 0.35 25.61 -14.47
C VAL A 234 0.51 27.10 -14.16
N THR A 235 1.13 27.40 -13.04
CA THR A 235 1.63 28.77 -12.76
C THR A 235 2.71 29.10 -13.78
N VAL A 236 2.41 30.02 -14.72
CA VAL A 236 3.41 30.59 -15.60
C VAL A 236 4.38 31.36 -14.72
N LYS A 237 5.59 30.85 -14.54
CA LYS A 237 6.70 31.65 -14.00
C LYS A 237 7.02 32.71 -15.03
N LYS A 238 6.70 33.97 -14.71
CA LYS A 238 7.30 35.16 -15.33
C LYS A 238 8.72 35.34 -14.78
#